data_985d8c7b1f37071b62af6ef72e7f8809
#
_entry.id   985d8c7b1f37071b62af6ef72e7f8809
#
_cell.length_a   1.000
_cell.length_b   1.000
_cell.length_c   1.000
_cell.angle_alpha   90.00
_cell.angle_beta   90.00
_cell.angle_gamma   90.00
#
_symmetry.space_group_name_H-M   'P 1'
#
loop_
_entity.id
_entity.type
_entity.pdbx_description
1 polymer ?
#
loop_
_entity_poly.entity_id
_entity_poly.type
_entity_poly.pdbx_seq_one_letter_code
_entity_poly.pdbx_strand_id
1 'polypeptide(L)'
;MQRRPPSIPCPPRLPLCLFLVWALAGTLDVRAAGPEVPARDLPSPVPRTVIAALGRVEPLSEEIRIAAAMTGRLAEVLLDEGQPVTRGQVVATLENADHLARVQEAQANVAIAQAALERVINGARPSEREEAAAAVGEAQAHLTRAERELSRQTGLAQKRLGSGQDLDNVGSARDVAQAQLARARARLAVVDSPARADEQARAEAELALAQARLAVARALYEKSFVRSPIDGVVLRRFRRAGEQVTEMGDTPILAVGDLAHLRVRAEVDEADIALLRVGQDAYVQADAYGERRFPGRVGRIGSLMGRKQVLSDDPAERKDTRVLEVLIDLEPGLALPAGLRVNAYIAIPRPG
;
A
#
# COMPACT_ATOMS: atom_id res chain seq x y z
N MET A 1 44.16 16.98 2.05
CA MET A 1 44.38 17.77 0.81
C MET A 1 43.08 18.48 0.48
N GLN A 2 42.97 19.73 0.96
CA GLN A 2 41.82 20.62 0.75
C GLN A 2 42.08 21.42 -0.54
N ARG A 3 41.14 21.35 -1.48
CA ARG A 3 41.10 22.25 -2.64
C ARG A 3 40.04 23.33 -2.42
N ARG A 4 40.47 24.59 -2.38
CA ARG A 4 39.67 25.83 -2.34
C ARG A 4 39.04 26.09 -3.72
N PRO A 5 37.85 26.70 -3.78
CA PRO A 5 37.24 27.20 -5.04
C PRO A 5 37.86 28.56 -5.44
N PRO A 6 37.82 28.91 -6.76
CA PRO A 6 38.34 30.13 -7.29
C PRO A 6 37.44 31.34 -7.10
N SER A 7 38.07 32.46 -6.83
CA SER A 7 37.49 33.80 -6.66
C SER A 7 37.09 34.45 -7.98
N ILE A 8 35.93 35.12 -8.00
CA ILE A 8 35.38 35.92 -9.11
C ILE A 8 35.87 37.38 -8.93
N PRO A 9 36.38 38.05 -9.96
CA PRO A 9 36.81 39.44 -9.87
C PRO A 9 35.67 40.44 -10.08
N CYS A 10 35.71 41.54 -9.31
CA CYS A 10 34.82 42.70 -9.33
C CYS A 10 35.21 43.66 -10.47
N PRO A 11 34.30 44.29 -11.21
CA PRO A 11 34.64 45.33 -12.20
C PRO A 11 34.74 46.75 -11.57
N PRO A 12 35.50 47.64 -12.21
CA PRO A 12 35.88 48.94 -11.63
C PRO A 12 34.84 50.05 -11.78
N ARG A 13 34.81 50.94 -10.80
CA ARG A 13 34.01 52.14 -10.74
C ARG A 13 34.60 53.19 -11.72
N LEU A 14 33.73 53.85 -12.52
CA LEU A 14 34.03 55.03 -13.32
C LEU A 14 33.36 56.28 -12.72
N PRO A 15 33.96 57.48 -12.89
CA PRO A 15 33.68 58.65 -12.06
C PRO A 15 32.55 59.52 -12.58
N LEU A 16 32.02 60.26 -11.64
CA LEU A 16 31.00 61.32 -11.71
C LEU A 16 31.57 62.52 -12.48
N CYS A 17 30.98 62.87 -13.65
CA CYS A 17 31.21 64.18 -14.28
C CYS A 17 30.03 65.11 -14.04
N LEU A 18 30.33 66.13 -13.27
CA LEU A 18 29.49 67.32 -13.03
C LEU A 18 29.47 68.16 -14.28
N PHE A 19 28.30 68.50 -14.86
CA PHE A 19 28.12 69.62 -15.76
C PHE A 19 26.96 70.49 -15.31
N LEU A 20 27.34 71.66 -14.92
CA LEU A 20 26.55 72.82 -14.51
C LEU A 20 26.42 73.72 -15.73
N VAL A 21 25.23 73.96 -16.27
CA VAL A 21 24.98 75.08 -17.20
C VAL A 21 23.51 75.57 -17.05
N TRP A 22 23.38 76.68 -16.48
CA TRP A 22 22.68 77.92 -16.77
C TRP A 22 21.19 77.90 -17.19
N ALA A 23 20.42 78.57 -16.36
CA ALA A 23 19.06 79.03 -16.54
C ALA A 23 18.95 80.10 -17.64
N LEU A 24 17.97 80.01 -18.51
CA LEU A 24 17.38 81.17 -19.19
C LEU A 24 15.84 80.98 -19.21
N ALA A 25 15.17 81.91 -18.56
CA ALA A 25 13.74 82.02 -18.53
C ALA A 25 13.22 82.47 -19.90
N GLY A 26 12.23 81.81 -20.45
CA GLY A 26 11.48 82.21 -21.64
C GLY A 26 10.10 81.61 -21.52
N THR A 27 9.18 82.36 -20.97
CA THR A 27 7.75 82.09 -21.00
C THR A 27 7.20 82.27 -22.39
N LEU A 28 6.85 81.17 -23.05
CA LEU A 28 6.00 81.12 -24.26
C LEU A 28 4.79 80.29 -23.94
N ASP A 29 3.68 80.99 -23.65
CA ASP A 29 2.35 80.46 -23.57
C ASP A 29 1.87 80.05 -24.95
N VAL A 30 2.07 78.78 -25.34
CA VAL A 30 1.46 78.19 -26.52
C VAL A 30 0.31 77.29 -26.04
N ARG A 31 -0.85 77.94 -26.01
CA ARG A 31 -2.15 77.29 -25.87
C ARG A 31 -2.48 76.60 -27.18
N ALA A 32 -1.96 75.36 -27.34
CA ALA A 32 -2.34 74.49 -28.46
C ALA A 32 -3.69 73.84 -28.08
N ALA A 33 -4.75 74.36 -28.64
CA ALA A 33 -6.04 73.68 -28.76
C ALA A 33 -5.81 72.46 -29.68
N GLY A 34 -5.56 71.32 -29.09
CA GLY A 34 -5.61 70.04 -29.77
C GLY A 34 -7.06 69.75 -30.22
N PRO A 35 -7.28 69.14 -31.39
CA PRO A 35 -8.62 68.79 -31.81
C PRO A 35 -9.21 67.83 -30.81
N GLU A 36 -10.35 68.16 -30.15
CA GLU A 36 -11.22 67.24 -29.39
C GLU A 36 -11.58 66.10 -30.34
N VAL A 37 -10.95 64.96 -30.11
CA VAL A 37 -11.38 63.71 -30.72
C VAL A 37 -12.73 63.39 -30.08
N PRO A 38 -13.83 63.34 -30.85
CA PRO A 38 -15.11 62.97 -30.25
C PRO A 38 -15.00 61.61 -29.62
N ALA A 39 -15.39 61.50 -28.34
CA ALA A 39 -15.50 60.23 -27.65
C ALA A 39 -16.38 59.30 -28.53
N ARG A 40 -15.74 58.36 -29.21
CA ARG A 40 -16.49 57.28 -29.88
C ARG A 40 -17.29 56.59 -28.80
N ASP A 41 -18.61 56.67 -28.88
CA ASP A 41 -19.53 55.83 -28.14
C ASP A 41 -19.10 54.40 -28.41
N LEU A 42 -18.34 53.82 -27.47
CA LEU A 42 -18.07 52.39 -27.49
C LEU A 42 -19.42 51.71 -27.25
N PRO A 43 -19.84 50.81 -28.14
CA PRO A 43 -21.08 50.09 -27.94
C PRO A 43 -21.05 49.44 -26.54
N SER A 44 -22.11 49.64 -25.76
CA SER A 44 -22.27 49.02 -24.43
C SER A 44 -21.96 47.53 -24.52
N PRO A 45 -21.13 46.98 -23.67
CA PRO A 45 -20.78 45.56 -23.74
C PRO A 45 -22.07 44.73 -23.68
N VAL A 46 -22.31 43.94 -24.70
CA VAL A 46 -23.42 42.97 -24.72
C VAL A 46 -23.27 42.07 -23.49
N PRO A 47 -24.31 41.93 -22.65
CA PRO A 47 -24.19 41.12 -21.44
C PRO A 47 -23.80 39.67 -21.83
N ARG A 48 -22.64 39.24 -21.37
CA ARG A 48 -22.19 37.88 -21.57
C ARG A 48 -23.11 36.94 -20.80
N THR A 49 -23.73 35.99 -21.50
CA THR A 49 -24.64 35.02 -20.91
C THR A 49 -23.94 33.70 -20.56
N VAL A 50 -22.76 33.47 -21.13
CA VAL A 50 -21.95 32.26 -20.95
C VAL A 50 -20.47 32.58 -20.82
N ILE A 51 -19.75 31.80 -20.06
CA ILE A 51 -18.31 31.76 -20.00
C ILE A 51 -17.86 30.63 -20.94
N ALA A 52 -16.99 30.94 -21.89
CA ALA A 52 -16.39 29.96 -22.78
C ALA A 52 -15.00 29.59 -22.30
N ALA A 53 -14.70 28.30 -22.24
CA ALA A 53 -13.43 27.78 -21.77
C ALA A 53 -13.02 26.56 -22.59
N LEU A 54 -11.74 26.39 -22.85
CA LEU A 54 -11.21 25.16 -23.41
C LEU A 54 -11.08 24.10 -22.34
N GLY A 55 -11.37 22.86 -22.68
CA GLY A 55 -11.27 21.76 -21.74
C GLY A 55 -10.91 20.45 -22.40
N ARG A 56 -10.71 19.44 -21.57
CA ARG A 56 -10.45 18.07 -21.98
C ARG A 56 -11.39 17.13 -21.24
N VAL A 57 -11.95 16.18 -21.97
CA VAL A 57 -12.76 15.09 -21.40
C VAL A 57 -11.84 14.15 -20.62
N GLU A 58 -12.22 13.82 -19.40
CA GLU A 58 -11.53 12.84 -18.56
C GLU A 58 -12.54 11.94 -17.83
N PRO A 59 -12.16 10.73 -17.44
CA PRO A 59 -12.97 9.90 -16.54
C PRO A 59 -13.21 10.62 -15.22
N LEU A 60 -14.38 10.40 -14.60
CA LEU A 60 -14.64 10.95 -13.25
C LEU A 60 -13.63 10.46 -12.21
N SER A 61 -13.17 9.20 -12.36
CA SER A 61 -12.13 8.59 -11.52
C SER A 61 -10.74 9.17 -11.73
N GLU A 62 -10.55 10.07 -12.71
CA GLU A 62 -9.26 10.44 -13.31
C GLU A 62 -8.58 9.24 -14.01
N GLU A 63 -7.45 9.47 -14.65
CA GLU A 63 -6.61 8.42 -15.20
C GLU A 63 -5.75 7.83 -14.07
N ILE A 64 -6.02 6.59 -13.66
CA ILE A 64 -5.22 5.91 -12.66
C ILE A 64 -4.14 5.09 -13.37
N ARG A 65 -2.89 5.45 -13.14
CA ARG A 65 -1.73 4.75 -13.68
C ARG A 65 -1.33 3.65 -12.72
N ILE A 66 -1.45 2.40 -13.16
CA ILE A 66 -1.12 1.21 -12.37
C ILE A 66 0.33 0.85 -12.64
N ALA A 67 1.14 0.84 -11.59
CA ALA A 67 2.55 0.43 -11.60
C ALA A 67 2.75 -0.84 -10.76
N ALA A 68 3.91 -1.48 -10.90
CA ALA A 68 4.27 -2.61 -10.06
C ALA A 68 4.66 -2.15 -8.64
N ALA A 69 4.26 -2.94 -7.63
CA ALA A 69 4.61 -2.72 -6.23
C ALA A 69 6.00 -3.27 -5.86
N MET A 70 6.74 -3.79 -6.83
CA MET A 70 8.10 -4.32 -6.68
C MET A 70 8.84 -4.31 -8.02
N THR A 71 10.16 -4.31 -7.96
CA THR A 71 11.00 -4.43 -9.14
C THR A 71 11.01 -5.88 -9.65
N GLY A 72 10.84 -6.05 -10.97
CA GLY A 72 10.86 -7.36 -11.60
C GLY A 72 10.62 -7.30 -13.10
N ARG A 73 10.68 -8.45 -13.77
CA ARG A 73 10.30 -8.57 -15.18
C ARG A 73 8.83 -8.97 -15.29
N LEU A 74 8.10 -8.36 -16.20
CA LEU A 74 6.72 -8.73 -16.49
C LEU A 74 6.68 -10.09 -17.16
N ALA A 75 6.02 -11.07 -16.53
CA ALA A 75 5.74 -12.35 -17.13
C ALA A 75 4.66 -12.21 -18.21
N GLU A 76 3.57 -11.54 -17.86
CA GLU A 76 2.45 -11.29 -18.77
C GLU A 76 1.67 -10.03 -18.39
N VAL A 77 0.98 -9.46 -19.38
CA VAL A 77 -0.03 -8.40 -19.22
C VAL A 77 -1.32 -8.96 -19.77
N LEU A 78 -2.31 -9.13 -18.89
CA LEU A 78 -3.53 -9.91 -19.15
C LEU A 78 -4.61 -9.14 -19.89
N LEU A 79 -4.53 -7.80 -19.92
CA LEU A 79 -5.55 -6.95 -20.51
C LEU A 79 -4.98 -6.05 -21.59
N ASP A 80 -5.77 -5.85 -22.64
CA ASP A 80 -5.50 -4.92 -23.72
C ASP A 80 -6.32 -3.62 -23.58
N GLU A 81 -5.92 -2.59 -24.33
CA GLU A 81 -6.63 -1.31 -24.38
C GLU A 81 -8.10 -1.51 -24.81
N GLY A 82 -8.99 -0.81 -24.14
CA GLY A 82 -10.44 -0.88 -24.34
C GLY A 82 -11.14 -2.03 -23.62
N GLN A 83 -10.43 -2.95 -22.97
CA GLN A 83 -11.06 -4.03 -22.22
C GLN A 83 -11.56 -3.57 -20.86
N PRO A 84 -12.73 -4.09 -20.41
CA PRO A 84 -13.25 -3.81 -19.08
C PRO A 84 -12.39 -4.48 -18.01
N VAL A 85 -12.30 -3.85 -16.87
CA VAL A 85 -11.57 -4.33 -15.70
C VAL A 85 -12.39 -4.10 -14.43
N THR A 86 -12.32 -5.06 -13.50
CA THR A 86 -12.97 -4.95 -12.20
C THR A 86 -11.93 -4.71 -11.09
N ARG A 87 -12.37 -4.05 -10.03
CA ARG A 87 -11.54 -3.80 -8.85
C ARG A 87 -10.99 -5.10 -8.27
N GLY A 88 -9.69 -5.15 -8.02
CA GLY A 88 -8.99 -6.34 -7.51
C GLY A 88 -8.60 -7.36 -8.58
N GLN A 89 -9.08 -7.23 -9.81
CA GLN A 89 -8.69 -8.10 -10.91
C GLN A 89 -7.20 -7.97 -11.20
N VAL A 90 -6.52 -9.10 -11.40
CA VAL A 90 -5.12 -9.13 -11.83
C VAL A 90 -5.03 -8.64 -13.27
N VAL A 91 -4.23 -7.62 -13.49
CA VAL A 91 -4.04 -6.97 -14.80
C VAL A 91 -2.67 -7.31 -15.43
N ALA A 92 -1.70 -7.61 -14.59
CA ALA A 92 -0.38 -8.07 -15.01
C ALA A 92 0.26 -8.92 -13.91
N THR A 93 1.21 -9.77 -14.30
CA THR A 93 1.99 -10.60 -13.39
C THR A 93 3.48 -10.39 -13.63
N LEU A 94 4.27 -10.33 -12.56
CA LEU A 94 5.72 -10.38 -12.65
C LEU A 94 6.19 -11.84 -12.63
N GLU A 95 7.40 -12.08 -13.07
CA GLU A 95 8.07 -13.37 -12.84
C GLU A 95 8.20 -13.61 -11.34
N ASN A 96 7.58 -14.67 -10.84
CA ASN A 96 7.39 -14.88 -9.41
C ASN A 96 7.71 -16.32 -8.96
N ALA A 97 8.35 -17.11 -9.78
CA ALA A 97 8.69 -18.50 -9.47
C ALA A 97 9.56 -18.62 -8.20
N ASP A 98 10.50 -17.68 -8.00
CA ASP A 98 11.36 -17.61 -6.83
C ASP A 98 10.58 -17.21 -5.57
N HIS A 99 9.61 -16.30 -5.68
CA HIS A 99 8.73 -15.93 -4.59
C HIS A 99 7.80 -17.08 -4.20
N LEU A 100 7.27 -17.84 -5.17
CA LEU A 100 6.49 -19.04 -4.90
C LEU A 100 7.32 -20.11 -4.18
N ALA A 101 8.58 -20.33 -4.62
CA ALA A 101 9.47 -21.25 -3.95
C ALA A 101 9.75 -20.86 -2.49
N ARG A 102 9.92 -19.56 -2.19
CA ARG A 102 10.06 -19.06 -0.82
C ARG A 102 8.81 -19.27 0.03
N VAL A 103 7.62 -19.16 -0.56
CA VAL A 103 6.36 -19.48 0.13
C VAL A 103 6.33 -20.96 0.50
N GLN A 104 6.72 -21.86 -0.42
CA GLN A 104 6.77 -23.31 -0.16
C GLN A 104 7.80 -23.66 0.93
N GLU A 105 8.99 -23.05 0.89
CA GLU A 105 10.01 -23.18 1.93
C GLU A 105 9.48 -22.75 3.30
N ALA A 106 8.85 -21.57 3.37
CA ALA A 106 8.29 -21.07 4.62
C ALA A 106 7.13 -21.95 5.14
N GLN A 107 6.33 -22.53 4.25
CA GLN A 107 5.28 -23.51 4.64
C GLN A 107 5.88 -24.77 5.24
N ALA A 108 6.96 -25.29 4.65
CA ALA A 108 7.68 -26.44 5.21
C ALA A 108 8.24 -26.15 6.61
N ASN A 109 8.80 -24.94 6.80
CA ASN A 109 9.29 -24.51 8.12
C ASN A 109 8.17 -24.41 9.17
N VAL A 110 6.96 -23.96 8.80
CA VAL A 110 5.79 -23.99 9.69
C VAL A 110 5.44 -25.42 10.09
N ALA A 111 5.42 -26.35 9.11
CA ALA A 111 5.14 -27.77 9.41
C ALA A 111 6.17 -28.39 10.35
N ILE A 112 7.45 -28.07 10.18
CA ILE A 112 8.53 -28.53 11.07
C ILE A 112 8.32 -27.99 12.51
N ALA A 113 8.05 -26.70 12.64
CA ALA A 113 7.83 -26.07 13.95
C ALA A 113 6.56 -26.61 14.63
N GLN A 114 5.50 -26.87 13.86
CA GLN A 114 4.28 -27.47 14.39
C GLN A 114 4.52 -28.89 14.90
N ALA A 115 5.22 -29.73 14.12
CA ALA A 115 5.59 -31.08 14.57
C ALA A 115 6.50 -31.07 15.81
N ALA A 116 7.37 -30.05 15.94
CA ALA A 116 8.19 -29.87 17.14
C ALA A 116 7.34 -29.53 18.37
N LEU A 117 6.36 -28.62 18.21
CA LEU A 117 5.41 -28.30 19.31
C LEU A 117 4.57 -29.51 19.70
N GLU A 118 4.03 -30.25 18.75
CA GLU A 118 3.27 -31.48 19.00
C GLU A 118 4.10 -32.50 19.76
N ARG A 119 5.37 -32.68 19.42
CA ARG A 119 6.28 -33.58 20.15
C ARG A 119 6.46 -33.13 21.59
N VAL A 120 6.58 -31.84 21.84
CA VAL A 120 6.70 -31.29 23.22
C VAL A 120 5.41 -31.53 23.99
N ILE A 121 4.25 -31.26 23.41
CA ILE A 121 2.93 -31.44 24.03
C ILE A 121 2.67 -32.93 24.34
N ASN A 122 2.97 -33.83 23.43
CA ASN A 122 2.74 -35.25 23.57
C ASN A 122 3.67 -35.89 24.63
N GLY A 123 4.81 -35.27 24.89
CA GLY A 123 5.78 -35.73 25.88
C GLY A 123 6.36 -37.12 25.56
N ALA A 124 6.52 -37.96 26.58
CA ALA A 124 7.07 -39.31 26.45
C ALA A 124 6.16 -40.22 25.61
N ARG A 125 6.79 -41.12 24.85
CA ARG A 125 6.07 -42.08 24.00
C ARG A 125 5.25 -43.06 24.86
N PRO A 126 4.14 -43.62 24.36
CA PRO A 126 3.38 -44.64 25.05
C PRO A 126 4.23 -45.82 25.53
N SER A 127 5.16 -46.31 24.71
CA SER A 127 6.09 -47.40 25.04
C SER A 127 7.01 -47.07 26.21
N GLU A 128 7.47 -45.81 26.32
CA GLU A 128 8.32 -45.35 27.43
C GLU A 128 7.54 -45.30 28.74
N ARG A 129 6.26 -44.91 28.69
CA ARG A 129 5.36 -44.96 29.87
C ARG A 129 5.04 -46.37 30.31
N GLU A 130 4.78 -47.29 29.34
CA GLU A 130 4.54 -48.70 29.62
C GLU A 130 5.77 -49.36 30.25
N GLU A 131 6.99 -49.09 29.75
CA GLU A 131 8.24 -49.57 30.33
C GLU A 131 8.42 -49.09 31.76
N ALA A 132 8.22 -47.80 32.01
CA ALA A 132 8.30 -47.24 33.36
C ALA A 132 7.24 -47.81 34.33
N ALA A 133 6.01 -48.03 33.83
CA ALA A 133 4.95 -48.67 34.60
C ALA A 133 5.26 -50.13 34.91
N ALA A 134 5.82 -50.89 33.98
CA ALA A 134 6.26 -52.27 34.18
C ALA A 134 7.36 -52.34 35.26
N ALA A 135 8.33 -51.43 35.25
CA ALA A 135 9.39 -51.34 36.26
C ALA A 135 8.83 -51.07 37.67
N VAL A 136 7.75 -50.28 37.80
CA VAL A 136 7.04 -50.09 39.08
C VAL A 136 6.38 -51.39 39.50
N GLY A 137 5.75 -52.15 38.59
CA GLY A 137 5.14 -53.44 38.85
C GLY A 137 6.16 -54.44 39.36
N GLU A 138 7.34 -54.54 38.73
CA GLU A 138 8.44 -55.38 39.12
C GLU A 138 8.96 -55.06 40.59
N ALA A 139 9.25 -53.78 40.84
CA ALA A 139 9.72 -53.30 42.11
C ALA A 139 8.67 -53.55 43.25
N GLN A 140 7.36 -53.39 42.91
CA GLN A 140 6.27 -53.71 43.85
C GLN A 140 6.23 -55.20 44.19
N ALA A 141 6.44 -56.09 43.23
CA ALA A 141 6.50 -57.53 43.44
C ALA A 141 7.68 -57.91 44.35
N HIS A 142 8.85 -57.27 44.13
CA HIS A 142 10.03 -57.48 45.02
C HIS A 142 9.76 -57.02 46.46
N LEU A 143 9.13 -55.81 46.60
CA LEU A 143 8.77 -55.36 47.98
C LEU A 143 7.79 -56.32 48.63
N THR A 144 6.74 -56.75 47.95
CA THR A 144 5.76 -57.72 48.51
C THR A 144 6.40 -59.03 48.91
N ARG A 145 7.37 -59.53 48.16
CA ARG A 145 8.15 -60.73 48.54
C ARG A 145 8.97 -60.50 49.82
N ALA A 146 9.69 -59.34 49.84
CA ALA A 146 10.52 -59.01 51.03
C ALA A 146 9.66 -58.83 52.33
N GLU A 147 8.49 -58.18 52.20
CA GLU A 147 7.54 -58.02 53.32
C GLU A 147 7.01 -59.33 53.81
N ARG A 148 6.67 -60.28 52.93
CA ARG A 148 6.25 -61.66 53.35
C ARG A 148 7.37 -62.38 54.06
N GLU A 149 8.62 -62.26 53.60
CA GLU A 149 9.78 -62.87 54.24
C GLU A 149 10.04 -62.25 55.59
N LEU A 150 9.98 -60.92 55.75
CA LEU A 150 10.09 -60.22 57.01
C LEU A 150 9.01 -60.66 58.01
N SER A 151 7.76 -60.76 57.60
CA SER A 151 6.64 -61.25 58.42
C SER A 151 6.86 -62.67 58.87
N ARG A 152 7.35 -63.56 58.02
CA ARG A 152 7.69 -64.93 58.33
C ARG A 152 8.81 -65.01 59.41
N GLN A 153 9.91 -64.26 59.21
CA GLN A 153 11.04 -64.28 60.16
C GLN A 153 10.68 -63.62 61.53
N THR A 154 9.87 -62.53 61.47
CA THR A 154 9.34 -61.94 62.72
C THR A 154 8.50 -62.92 63.49
N GLY A 155 7.63 -63.77 62.86
CA GLY A 155 6.85 -64.81 63.50
C GLY A 155 7.71 -65.95 64.10
N LEU A 156 8.83 -66.30 63.43
CA LEU A 156 9.80 -67.28 63.96
C LEU A 156 10.58 -66.70 65.13
N ALA A 157 11.02 -65.45 65.10
CA ALA A 157 11.72 -64.80 66.23
C ALA A 157 10.83 -64.68 67.48
N GLN A 158 9.53 -64.38 67.32
CA GLN A 158 8.56 -64.32 68.38
C GLN A 158 8.42 -65.70 69.08
N LYS A 159 8.57 -66.80 68.35
CA LYS A 159 8.59 -68.17 68.86
C LYS A 159 9.95 -68.61 69.39
N ARG A 160 10.96 -67.76 69.44
CA ARG A 160 12.36 -68.00 69.78
C ARG A 160 13.05 -69.03 68.88
N LEU A 161 12.61 -69.18 67.61
CA LEU A 161 13.13 -70.13 66.64
C LEU A 161 13.97 -69.45 65.54
N GLY A 162 14.20 -68.09 65.62
CA GLY A 162 14.93 -67.31 64.64
C GLY A 162 16.17 -66.63 65.24
N SER A 163 17.17 -66.32 64.39
CA SER A 163 18.34 -65.50 64.73
C SER A 163 18.02 -63.99 64.59
N GLY A 164 18.52 -63.19 65.56
CA GLY A 164 18.42 -61.73 65.45
C GLY A 164 19.08 -61.18 64.20
N GLN A 165 20.20 -61.73 63.77
CA GLN A 165 20.92 -61.35 62.54
C GLN A 165 20.09 -61.64 61.29
N ASP A 166 19.31 -62.74 61.26
CA ASP A 166 18.43 -63.06 60.15
C ASP A 166 17.29 -62.01 60.01
N LEU A 167 16.73 -61.62 61.20
CA LEU A 167 15.70 -60.54 61.21
C LEU A 167 16.25 -59.23 60.74
N ASP A 168 17.46 -58.80 61.08
CA ASP A 168 18.11 -57.60 60.65
C ASP A 168 18.40 -57.65 59.14
N ASN A 169 18.83 -58.79 58.59
CA ASN A 169 19.09 -59.01 57.19
C ASN A 169 17.80 -58.87 56.34
N VAL A 170 16.70 -59.52 56.76
CA VAL A 170 15.43 -59.40 55.99
C VAL A 170 14.78 -58.04 56.19
N GLY A 171 14.98 -57.37 57.33
CA GLY A 171 14.60 -55.97 57.52
C GLY A 171 15.31 -55.06 56.55
N SER A 172 16.64 -55.20 56.43
CA SER A 172 17.45 -54.45 55.47
C SER A 172 17.03 -54.74 54.01
N ALA A 173 16.74 -56.02 53.68
CA ALA A 173 16.27 -56.40 52.33
C ALA A 173 14.91 -55.75 51.98
N ARG A 174 13.99 -55.67 52.96
CA ARG A 174 12.71 -54.98 52.79
C ARG A 174 12.91 -53.45 52.54
N ASP A 175 13.82 -52.82 53.31
CA ASP A 175 14.12 -51.41 53.18
C ASP A 175 14.75 -51.11 51.83
N VAL A 176 15.64 -51.93 51.29
CA VAL A 176 16.19 -51.84 49.94
C VAL A 176 15.10 -51.99 48.92
N ALA A 177 14.19 -52.96 49.00
CA ALA A 177 13.08 -53.13 48.04
C ALA A 177 12.11 -51.94 48.07
N GLN A 178 11.85 -51.38 49.27
CA GLN A 178 11.04 -50.19 49.43
C GLN A 178 11.69 -48.96 48.71
N ALA A 179 13.00 -48.78 48.85
CA ALA A 179 13.74 -47.70 48.16
C ALA A 179 13.76 -47.91 46.63
N GLN A 180 13.85 -49.19 46.18
CA GLN A 180 13.75 -49.50 44.74
C GLN A 180 12.37 -49.13 44.17
N LEU A 181 11.28 -49.46 44.85
CA LEU A 181 9.92 -49.07 44.47
C LEU A 181 9.76 -47.57 44.47
N ALA A 182 10.25 -46.83 45.46
CA ALA A 182 10.22 -45.38 45.49
C ALA A 182 10.95 -44.77 44.28
N ARG A 183 12.11 -45.34 43.92
CA ARG A 183 12.87 -44.92 42.74
C ARG A 183 12.10 -45.18 41.43
N ALA A 184 11.51 -46.37 41.27
CA ALA A 184 10.73 -46.71 40.09
C ALA A 184 9.51 -45.77 39.92
N ARG A 185 8.78 -45.50 41.03
CA ARG A 185 7.67 -44.53 41.02
C ARG A 185 8.11 -43.10 40.68
N ALA A 186 9.22 -42.64 41.22
CA ALA A 186 9.77 -41.32 40.87
C ALA A 186 10.13 -41.22 39.38
N ARG A 187 10.69 -42.33 38.80
CA ARG A 187 10.97 -42.36 37.37
C ARG A 187 9.70 -42.33 36.52
N LEU A 188 8.66 -43.11 36.89
CA LEU A 188 7.37 -43.03 36.20
C LEU A 188 6.77 -41.63 36.26
N ALA A 189 6.82 -40.98 37.44
CA ALA A 189 6.32 -39.61 37.59
C ALA A 189 7.06 -38.60 36.73
N VAL A 190 8.36 -38.78 36.45
CA VAL A 190 9.13 -37.95 35.53
C VAL A 190 8.69 -38.20 34.08
N VAL A 191 8.47 -39.47 33.70
CA VAL A 191 8.01 -39.84 32.35
C VAL A 191 6.58 -39.36 32.08
N ASP A 192 5.70 -39.41 33.06
CA ASP A 192 4.30 -38.95 32.97
C ASP A 192 4.15 -37.44 33.18
N SER A 193 5.21 -36.75 33.55
CA SER A 193 5.10 -35.29 33.75
C SER A 193 4.79 -34.59 32.43
N PRO A 194 3.88 -33.60 32.44
CA PRO A 194 3.64 -32.79 31.28
C PRO A 194 4.91 -32.03 30.87
N ALA A 195 4.97 -31.64 29.61
CA ALA A 195 6.05 -30.78 29.11
C ALA A 195 6.25 -29.57 30.04
N ARG A 196 7.47 -29.18 30.22
CA ARG A 196 7.78 -27.99 31.00
C ARG A 196 7.22 -26.75 30.33
N ALA A 197 6.63 -25.86 31.11
CA ALA A 197 5.98 -24.65 30.54
C ALA A 197 6.94 -23.77 29.72
N ASP A 198 8.23 -23.74 30.09
CA ASP A 198 9.27 -23.03 29.35
C ASP A 198 9.59 -23.70 28.02
N GLU A 199 9.59 -25.02 27.93
CA GLU A 199 9.79 -25.77 26.68
C GLU A 199 8.60 -25.60 25.73
N GLN A 200 7.38 -25.68 26.27
CA GLN A 200 6.16 -25.42 25.47
C GLN A 200 6.12 -23.99 24.96
N ALA A 201 6.34 -23.01 25.84
CA ALA A 201 6.36 -21.59 25.43
C ALA A 201 7.41 -21.28 24.34
N ARG A 202 8.57 -21.96 24.45
CA ARG A 202 9.61 -21.85 23.39
C ARG A 202 9.14 -22.44 22.08
N ALA A 203 8.56 -23.62 22.05
CA ALA A 203 8.08 -24.28 20.84
C ALA A 203 6.93 -23.46 20.19
N GLU A 204 6.03 -22.91 21.01
CA GLU A 204 4.97 -22.00 20.55
C GLU A 204 5.55 -20.74 19.91
N ALA A 205 6.59 -20.13 20.51
CA ALA A 205 7.26 -18.96 19.95
C ALA A 205 8.00 -19.30 18.63
N GLU A 206 8.61 -20.47 18.52
CA GLU A 206 9.24 -20.94 17.28
C GLU A 206 8.20 -21.15 16.15
N LEU A 207 7.02 -21.70 16.47
CA LEU A 207 5.91 -21.83 15.54
C LEU A 207 5.40 -20.44 15.10
N ALA A 208 5.19 -19.53 16.02
CA ALA A 208 4.75 -18.17 15.72
C ALA A 208 5.75 -17.44 14.80
N LEU A 209 7.05 -17.61 15.04
CA LEU A 209 8.10 -17.07 14.18
C LEU A 209 8.03 -17.64 12.76
N ALA A 210 7.86 -18.96 12.62
CA ALA A 210 7.73 -19.61 11.32
C ALA A 210 6.47 -19.11 10.56
N GLN A 211 5.35 -18.95 11.26
CA GLN A 211 4.12 -18.40 10.68
C GLN A 211 4.30 -16.95 10.22
N ALA A 212 4.99 -16.12 11.00
CA ALA A 212 5.30 -14.74 10.60
C ALA A 212 6.17 -14.70 9.33
N ARG A 213 7.16 -15.57 9.23
CA ARG A 213 8.00 -15.69 8.02
C ARG A 213 7.17 -16.12 6.80
N LEU A 214 6.25 -17.06 6.97
CA LEU A 214 5.32 -17.45 5.90
C LEU A 214 4.44 -16.29 5.46
N ALA A 215 3.92 -15.48 6.40
CA ALA A 215 3.13 -14.30 6.06
C ALA A 215 3.93 -13.29 5.23
N VAL A 216 5.19 -13.05 5.58
CA VAL A 216 6.10 -12.18 4.78
C VAL A 216 6.33 -12.75 3.38
N ALA A 217 6.62 -14.05 3.26
CA ALA A 217 6.83 -14.69 1.95
C ALA A 217 5.58 -14.60 1.06
N ARG A 218 4.39 -14.83 1.64
CA ARG A 218 3.10 -14.67 0.93
C ARG A 218 2.86 -13.23 0.49
N ALA A 219 3.12 -12.25 1.34
CA ALA A 219 2.94 -10.84 1.01
C ALA A 219 3.86 -10.41 -0.16
N LEU A 220 5.09 -10.92 -0.21
CA LEU A 220 6.00 -10.68 -1.33
C LEU A 220 5.51 -11.37 -2.62
N TYR A 221 5.01 -12.60 -2.52
CA TYR A 221 4.42 -13.31 -3.65
C TYR A 221 3.18 -12.59 -4.19
N GLU A 222 2.28 -12.12 -3.31
CA GLU A 222 1.09 -11.34 -3.70
C GLU A 222 1.44 -10.01 -4.39
N LYS A 223 2.54 -9.34 -4.01
CA LYS A 223 3.01 -8.14 -4.69
C LYS A 223 3.42 -8.36 -6.14
N SER A 224 3.69 -9.61 -6.54
CA SER A 224 3.98 -9.94 -7.94
C SER A 224 2.75 -9.88 -8.85
N PHE A 225 1.54 -9.84 -8.28
CA PHE A 225 0.28 -9.70 -9.01
C PHE A 225 -0.15 -8.24 -8.98
N VAL A 226 -0.12 -7.61 -10.13
CA VAL A 226 -0.57 -6.22 -10.28
C VAL A 226 -2.08 -6.23 -10.46
N ARG A 227 -2.80 -5.48 -9.62
CA ARG A 227 -4.28 -5.49 -9.59
C ARG A 227 -4.84 -4.11 -9.86
N SER A 228 -6.04 -4.06 -10.47
CA SER A 228 -6.77 -2.80 -10.66
C SER A 228 -7.33 -2.30 -9.31
N PRO A 229 -7.14 -1.00 -8.99
CA PRO A 229 -7.73 -0.38 -7.80
C PRO A 229 -9.21 -0.01 -7.97
N ILE A 230 -9.73 0.03 -9.21
CA ILE A 230 -11.11 0.46 -9.54
C ILE A 230 -11.77 -0.46 -10.56
N ASP A 231 -13.09 -0.36 -10.67
CA ASP A 231 -13.84 -0.81 -11.83
C ASP A 231 -13.72 0.21 -12.95
N GLY A 232 -13.60 -0.23 -14.20
CA GLY A 232 -13.47 0.68 -15.34
C GLY A 232 -13.02 -0.02 -16.61
N VAL A 233 -12.27 0.72 -17.42
CA VAL A 233 -11.75 0.27 -18.72
C VAL A 233 -10.26 0.59 -18.80
N VAL A 234 -9.49 -0.28 -19.45
CA VAL A 234 -8.08 -0.03 -19.75
C VAL A 234 -7.99 1.09 -20.80
N LEU A 235 -7.48 2.25 -20.40
CA LEU A 235 -7.33 3.42 -21.28
C LEU A 235 -6.08 3.30 -22.15
N ARG A 236 -4.99 2.77 -21.56
CA ARG A 236 -3.70 2.66 -22.23
C ARG A 236 -2.83 1.57 -21.63
N ARG A 237 -2.07 0.90 -22.48
CA ARG A 237 -1.03 -0.04 -22.10
C ARG A 237 0.36 0.56 -22.39
N PHE A 238 1.17 0.72 -21.34
CA PHE A 238 2.51 1.30 -21.47
C PHE A 238 3.60 0.24 -21.58
N ARG A 239 3.34 -0.98 -21.06
CA ARG A 239 4.34 -2.04 -20.96
C ARG A 239 3.82 -3.35 -21.52
N ARG A 240 4.77 -4.21 -21.94
CA ARG A 240 4.51 -5.53 -22.50
C ARG A 240 5.21 -6.61 -21.68
N ALA A 241 4.77 -7.86 -21.86
CA ALA A 241 5.48 -9.02 -21.31
C ALA A 241 6.95 -9.01 -21.71
N GLY A 242 7.83 -9.40 -20.78
CA GLY A 242 9.28 -9.40 -20.94
C GLY A 242 9.97 -8.08 -20.57
N GLU A 243 9.25 -6.97 -20.42
CA GLU A 243 9.84 -5.70 -20.01
C GLU A 243 10.14 -5.64 -18.50
N GLN A 244 11.20 -4.92 -18.15
CA GLN A 244 11.58 -4.66 -16.77
C GLN A 244 10.74 -3.50 -16.21
N VAL A 245 10.23 -3.67 -15.00
CA VAL A 245 9.56 -2.62 -14.22
C VAL A 245 10.27 -2.42 -12.88
N THR A 246 10.21 -1.20 -12.36
CA THR A 246 10.88 -0.83 -11.11
C THR A 246 9.89 -0.20 -10.14
N GLU A 247 10.06 -0.46 -8.84
CA GLU A 247 9.24 0.11 -7.77
C GLU A 247 9.40 1.63 -7.66
N MET A 248 10.61 2.14 -7.89
CA MET A 248 10.94 3.57 -7.74
C MET A 248 10.82 4.38 -9.03
N GLY A 249 10.45 3.77 -10.14
CA GLY A 249 10.34 4.44 -11.43
C GLY A 249 8.90 4.83 -11.74
N ASP A 250 8.73 5.97 -12.41
CA ASP A 250 7.45 6.31 -13.06
C ASP A 250 7.26 5.39 -14.29
N THR A 251 7.06 4.10 -14.02
CA THR A 251 6.90 3.05 -15.04
C THR A 251 5.52 2.42 -14.94
N PRO A 252 4.45 3.15 -15.32
CA PRO A 252 3.13 2.57 -15.34
C PRO A 252 3.07 1.40 -16.32
N ILE A 253 2.31 0.37 -15.96
CA ILE A 253 2.05 -0.80 -16.81
C ILE A 253 0.82 -0.54 -17.65
N LEU A 254 -0.25 -0.09 -17.00
CA LEU A 254 -1.55 0.23 -17.58
C LEU A 254 -2.08 1.54 -17.01
N ALA A 255 -2.95 2.22 -17.76
CA ALA A 255 -3.83 3.25 -17.24
C ALA A 255 -5.27 2.77 -17.31
N VAL A 256 -6.02 2.97 -16.24
CA VAL A 256 -7.45 2.61 -16.15
C VAL A 256 -8.28 3.84 -15.78
N GLY A 257 -9.55 3.85 -16.18
CA GLY A 257 -10.49 4.91 -15.82
C GLY A 257 -11.94 4.46 -15.97
N ASP A 258 -12.82 5.10 -15.20
CA ASP A 258 -14.25 4.89 -15.29
C ASP A 258 -14.84 5.71 -16.43
N LEU A 259 -15.10 5.07 -17.57
CA LEU A 259 -15.71 5.72 -18.75
C LEU A 259 -17.24 5.80 -18.67
N ALA A 260 -17.88 5.19 -17.67
CA ALA A 260 -19.32 5.32 -17.48
C ALA A 260 -19.72 6.72 -17.00
N HIS A 261 -18.80 7.37 -16.29
CA HIS A 261 -18.97 8.72 -15.76
C HIS A 261 -17.82 9.59 -16.28
N LEU A 262 -18.17 10.59 -17.08
CA LEU A 262 -17.21 11.50 -17.69
C LEU A 262 -17.34 12.90 -17.07
N ARG A 263 -16.24 13.60 -17.02
CA ARG A 263 -16.19 15.02 -16.69
C ARG A 263 -15.28 15.77 -17.66
N VAL A 264 -15.41 17.07 -17.67
CA VAL A 264 -14.53 17.95 -18.44
C VAL A 264 -13.72 18.80 -17.47
N ARG A 265 -12.42 18.79 -17.61
CA ARG A 265 -11.51 19.73 -16.97
C ARG A 265 -11.38 20.92 -17.91
N ALA A 266 -12.09 22.00 -17.58
CA ALA A 266 -12.12 23.24 -18.34
C ALA A 266 -11.18 24.28 -17.71
N GLU A 267 -10.44 25.02 -18.54
CA GLU A 267 -9.51 26.07 -18.14
C GLU A 267 -10.17 27.44 -18.36
N VAL A 268 -10.69 28.01 -17.29
CA VAL A 268 -11.38 29.32 -17.31
C VAL A 268 -10.38 30.44 -17.08
N ASP A 269 -10.47 31.49 -17.87
CA ASP A 269 -9.64 32.70 -17.79
C ASP A 269 -9.83 33.42 -16.44
N GLU A 270 -8.76 34.07 -15.96
CA GLU A 270 -8.75 34.86 -14.73
C GLU A 270 -9.86 35.93 -14.70
N ALA A 271 -10.16 36.52 -15.83
CA ALA A 271 -11.17 37.58 -15.99
C ALA A 271 -12.60 37.11 -15.64
N ASP A 272 -12.90 35.83 -15.81
CA ASP A 272 -14.24 35.29 -15.66
C ASP A 272 -14.46 34.53 -14.31
N ILE A 273 -13.42 34.42 -13.46
CA ILE A 273 -13.46 33.64 -12.23
C ILE A 273 -14.55 34.15 -11.26
N ALA A 274 -14.74 35.45 -11.17
CA ALA A 274 -15.72 36.05 -10.27
C ALA A 274 -17.18 35.63 -10.55
N LEU A 275 -17.43 35.14 -11.77
CA LEU A 275 -18.76 34.71 -12.25
C LEU A 275 -19.01 33.23 -12.02
N LEU A 276 -17.99 32.45 -11.59
CA LEU A 276 -18.10 31.02 -11.38
C LEU A 276 -18.78 30.67 -10.05
N ARG A 277 -19.66 29.69 -10.08
CA ARG A 277 -20.29 29.08 -8.92
C ARG A 277 -20.42 27.57 -9.13
N VAL A 278 -20.24 26.79 -8.09
CA VAL A 278 -20.54 25.36 -8.11
C VAL A 278 -22.05 25.17 -8.31
N GLY A 279 -22.41 24.20 -9.13
CA GLY A 279 -23.81 23.88 -9.45
C GLY A 279 -24.35 24.62 -10.68
N GLN A 280 -23.58 25.50 -11.33
CA GLN A 280 -24.00 26.16 -12.58
C GLN A 280 -24.23 25.11 -13.66
N ASP A 281 -25.27 25.32 -14.49
CA ASP A 281 -25.49 24.54 -15.68
C ASP A 281 -24.41 24.85 -16.72
N ALA A 282 -23.93 23.83 -17.38
CA ALA A 282 -22.93 23.93 -18.41
C ALA A 282 -23.24 22.95 -19.54
N TYR A 283 -22.68 23.22 -20.71
CA TYR A 283 -22.65 22.23 -21.77
C TYR A 283 -21.28 22.26 -22.45
N VAL A 284 -20.91 21.15 -23.05
CA VAL A 284 -19.68 21.09 -23.82
C VAL A 284 -19.97 20.75 -25.30
N GLN A 285 -19.13 21.22 -26.18
CA GLN A 285 -19.13 20.91 -27.60
C GLN A 285 -17.74 20.44 -28.00
N ALA A 286 -17.68 19.46 -28.89
CA ALA A 286 -16.43 18.98 -29.47
C ALA A 286 -16.55 19.11 -31.00
N ASP A 287 -15.52 19.62 -31.65
CA ASP A 287 -15.49 19.82 -33.10
C ASP A 287 -15.74 18.52 -33.88
N ALA A 288 -15.26 17.39 -33.33
CA ALA A 288 -15.49 16.06 -33.90
C ALA A 288 -16.98 15.64 -33.95
N TYR A 289 -17.85 16.30 -33.17
CA TYR A 289 -19.29 15.98 -33.06
C TYR A 289 -20.19 17.12 -33.61
N GLY A 290 -19.58 18.11 -34.26
CA GLY A 290 -20.27 19.26 -34.83
C GLY A 290 -21.00 20.11 -33.78
N GLU A 291 -22.27 20.47 -34.04
CA GLU A 291 -23.04 21.34 -33.14
C GLU A 291 -23.68 20.59 -31.94
N ARG A 292 -23.38 19.31 -31.74
CA ARG A 292 -23.96 18.53 -30.68
C ARG A 292 -23.48 19.06 -29.32
N ARG A 293 -24.44 19.36 -28.44
CA ARG A 293 -24.19 19.82 -27.07
C ARG A 293 -24.33 18.65 -26.10
N PHE A 294 -23.37 18.52 -25.19
CA PHE A 294 -23.34 17.53 -24.15
C PHE A 294 -23.59 18.25 -22.82
N PRO A 295 -24.74 18.04 -22.18
CA PRO A 295 -25.09 18.73 -20.95
C PRO A 295 -24.24 18.25 -19.78
N GLY A 296 -24.00 19.16 -18.83
CA GLY A 296 -23.25 18.92 -17.63
C GLY A 296 -23.47 20.01 -16.61
N ARG A 297 -22.82 19.90 -15.47
CA ARG A 297 -22.90 20.86 -14.37
C ARG A 297 -21.54 21.08 -13.73
N VAL A 298 -21.28 22.31 -13.29
CA VAL A 298 -20.06 22.63 -12.56
C VAL A 298 -20.06 21.89 -11.22
N GLY A 299 -19.24 20.86 -11.10
CA GLY A 299 -19.09 20.05 -9.87
C GLY A 299 -18.06 20.63 -8.91
N ARG A 300 -16.94 21.15 -9.46
CA ARG A 300 -15.86 21.70 -8.62
C ARG A 300 -15.14 22.84 -9.35
N ILE A 301 -14.75 23.84 -8.58
CA ILE A 301 -13.90 24.94 -9.00
C ILE A 301 -12.57 24.78 -8.28
N GLY A 302 -11.47 24.82 -9.03
CA GLY A 302 -10.11 24.75 -8.50
C GLY A 302 -9.79 25.91 -7.54
N SER A 303 -8.84 25.71 -6.67
CA SER A 303 -8.38 26.75 -5.74
C SER A 303 -7.01 27.32 -6.11
N LEU A 304 -6.38 26.80 -7.15
CA LEU A 304 -5.04 27.20 -7.58
C LEU A 304 -5.06 27.63 -9.03
N MET A 305 -4.51 28.81 -9.29
CA MET A 305 -4.29 29.31 -10.65
C MET A 305 -3.12 28.58 -11.30
N GLY A 306 -3.34 28.09 -12.52
CA GLY A 306 -2.34 27.42 -13.34
C GLY A 306 -1.97 28.21 -14.58
N ARG A 307 -1.02 27.67 -15.35
CA ARG A 307 -0.79 28.10 -16.73
C ARG A 307 -1.69 27.31 -17.65
N LYS A 308 -2.15 27.93 -18.72
CA LYS A 308 -2.95 27.28 -19.74
C LYS A 308 -2.22 26.08 -20.35
N GLN A 309 -2.82 24.91 -20.26
CA GLN A 309 -2.26 23.64 -20.78
C GLN A 309 -2.97 23.22 -22.07
N VAL A 310 -4.27 23.54 -22.21
CA VAL A 310 -5.04 23.25 -23.41
C VAL A 310 -4.85 24.40 -24.37
N LEU A 311 -3.97 24.21 -25.36
CA LEU A 311 -3.70 25.21 -26.39
C LEU A 311 -4.72 25.09 -27.52
N SER A 312 -5.25 26.22 -27.96
CA SER A 312 -6.00 26.36 -29.23
C SER A 312 -5.00 26.41 -30.40
N ASP A 313 -5.45 26.01 -31.57
CA ASP A 313 -4.67 26.16 -32.81
C ASP A 313 -4.69 27.60 -33.34
N ASP A 314 -5.32 28.56 -32.63
CA ASP A 314 -5.36 29.96 -33.00
C ASP A 314 -4.04 30.69 -32.69
N PRO A 315 -3.31 31.19 -33.70
CA PRO A 315 -2.04 31.90 -33.50
C PRO A 315 -2.17 33.21 -32.70
N ALA A 316 -3.38 33.78 -32.62
CA ALA A 316 -3.66 35.03 -31.91
C ALA A 316 -3.87 34.80 -30.38
N GLU A 317 -3.97 33.58 -29.93
CA GLU A 317 -4.21 33.28 -28.53
C GLU A 317 -2.94 33.47 -27.66
N ARG A 318 -3.07 34.27 -26.58
CA ARG A 318 -1.95 34.54 -25.67
C ARG A 318 -1.62 33.28 -24.88
N LYS A 319 -0.42 32.76 -25.05
CA LYS A 319 0.08 31.54 -24.35
C LYS A 319 0.37 31.75 -22.87
N ASP A 320 0.37 32.98 -22.37
CA ASP A 320 0.79 33.32 -21.01
C ASP A 320 -0.40 33.75 -20.10
N THR A 321 -1.59 33.26 -20.42
CA THR A 321 -2.79 33.54 -19.64
C THR A 321 -2.86 32.62 -18.44
N ARG A 322 -3.16 33.18 -17.26
CA ARG A 322 -3.47 32.40 -16.05
C ARG A 322 -4.90 31.89 -16.13
N VAL A 323 -5.06 30.63 -15.79
CA VAL A 323 -6.37 29.95 -15.83
C VAL A 323 -6.67 29.28 -14.52
N LEU A 324 -7.97 29.14 -14.23
CA LEU A 324 -8.48 28.36 -13.13
C LEU A 324 -9.14 27.10 -13.69
N GLU A 325 -8.78 25.94 -13.13
CA GLU A 325 -9.40 24.68 -13.53
C GLU A 325 -10.80 24.56 -12.94
N VAL A 326 -11.77 24.24 -13.78
CA VAL A 326 -13.16 23.98 -13.42
C VAL A 326 -13.54 22.59 -13.91
N LEU A 327 -14.05 21.76 -13.01
CA LEU A 327 -14.51 20.43 -13.34
C LEU A 327 -16.02 20.48 -13.59
N ILE A 328 -16.41 20.05 -14.77
CA ILE A 328 -17.79 19.97 -15.23
C ILE A 328 -18.17 18.50 -15.34
N ASP A 329 -19.04 18.03 -14.46
CA ASP A 329 -19.54 16.66 -14.50
C ASP A 329 -20.58 16.55 -15.62
N LEU A 330 -20.36 15.62 -16.54
CA LEU A 330 -21.27 15.37 -17.66
C LEU A 330 -22.38 14.40 -17.23
N GLU A 331 -23.52 14.47 -17.94
CA GLU A 331 -24.58 13.48 -17.73
C GLU A 331 -24.08 12.07 -18.05
N PRO A 332 -24.49 11.05 -17.26
CA PRO A 332 -24.06 9.68 -17.48
C PRO A 332 -24.55 9.12 -18.82
N GLY A 333 -23.81 8.14 -19.36
CA GLY A 333 -24.17 7.46 -20.61
C GLY A 333 -23.71 8.18 -21.88
N LEU A 334 -22.91 9.22 -21.80
CA LEU A 334 -22.29 9.88 -22.93
C LEU A 334 -21.02 9.12 -23.38
N ALA A 335 -20.95 8.75 -24.64
CA ALA A 335 -19.81 8.09 -25.25
C ALA A 335 -18.86 9.12 -25.87
N LEU A 336 -18.00 9.71 -25.03
CA LEU A 336 -16.92 10.60 -25.49
C LEU A 336 -15.57 9.96 -25.18
N PRO A 337 -14.59 10.01 -26.09
CA PRO A 337 -13.25 9.51 -25.81
C PRO A 337 -12.58 10.34 -24.71
N ALA A 338 -11.94 9.68 -23.74
CA ALA A 338 -11.08 10.35 -22.79
C ALA A 338 -9.91 11.03 -23.52
N GLY A 339 -9.55 12.23 -23.08
CA GLY A 339 -8.54 13.05 -23.75
C GLY A 339 -9.06 13.95 -24.88
N LEU A 340 -10.35 13.83 -25.26
CA LEU A 340 -10.94 14.66 -26.28
C LEU A 340 -10.94 16.12 -25.87
N ARG A 341 -10.49 17.01 -26.77
CA ARG A 341 -10.54 18.45 -26.59
C ARG A 341 -11.97 18.94 -26.85
N VAL A 342 -12.47 19.81 -25.99
CA VAL A 342 -13.84 20.33 -26.04
C VAL A 342 -13.88 21.80 -25.67
N ASN A 343 -14.88 22.48 -26.16
CA ASN A 343 -15.25 23.83 -25.76
C ASN A 343 -16.35 23.73 -24.70
N ALA A 344 -16.08 24.22 -23.50
CA ALA A 344 -17.03 24.25 -22.40
C ALA A 344 -17.70 25.62 -22.30
N TYR A 345 -19.00 25.62 -22.10
CA TYR A 345 -19.83 26.82 -21.96
C TYR A 345 -20.59 26.74 -20.65
N ILE A 346 -20.25 27.64 -19.70
CA ILE A 346 -20.85 27.70 -18.38
C ILE A 346 -21.84 28.84 -18.35
N ALA A 347 -23.09 28.58 -17.94
CA ALA A 347 -24.13 29.59 -17.89
C ALA A 347 -23.88 30.59 -16.74
N ILE A 348 -23.93 31.89 -17.03
CA ILE A 348 -23.82 32.92 -16.02
C ILE A 348 -25.21 33.17 -15.45
N PRO A 349 -25.38 33.07 -14.10
CA PRO A 349 -26.65 33.38 -13.46
C PRO A 349 -27.03 34.84 -13.77
N ARG A 350 -28.27 35.06 -14.20
CA ARG A 350 -28.76 36.44 -14.36
C ARG A 350 -28.78 37.09 -12.96
N PRO A 351 -28.23 38.28 -12.82
CA PRO A 351 -28.44 39.03 -11.56
C PRO A 351 -29.95 39.25 -11.39
N GLY A 352 -30.48 38.73 -10.29
CA GLY A 352 -31.88 38.93 -9.90
C GLY A 352 -32.17 40.38 -9.57
#